data_bef21193eb78b1680f09d1eab10f9e20
#
_entry.id   bef21193eb78b1680f09d1eab10f9e20
#
_cell.length_a   1.000
_cell.length_b   1.000
_cell.length_c   1.000
_cell.angle_alpha   90.00
_cell.angle_beta   90.00
_cell.angle_gamma   90.00
#
_symmetry.space_group_name_H-M   'P 1'
#
loop_
_entity.id
_entity.type
_entity.pdbx_description
1 polymer ?
#
loop_
_entity_poly.entity_id
_entity_poly.type
_entity_poly.pdbx_seq_one_letter_code
_entity_poly.pdbx_strand_id
1 'polypeptide(L)'
;MLDPPLHEFLPHSENDIASVAEATGLSASALMTRARDLDESNPMLGHRGCRLGISYPEIYEMQARAILEAQREVAKATGVKPVAEIMIPLVSSAKELEILKGRIDAVAAELAVTGDKPTYSVGTMIELPRAALRAGDIAQHAEFFSFGTNDLTQTTFGLSRDDAGRFLPDYVAHGIVDKDPFVTLDQDGVGGLIEIAESRGRATKKDLKMGICGEHGGDPASIGFCHRAGLNYVSCSPYRVPVARLAAAQAAISQDKSTL
;
A
#
# COMPACT_ATOMS: atom_id res chain seq x y z
N MET A 1 -0.31 4.22 -6.00
CA MET A 1 -1.27 3.96 -7.09
C MET A 1 -2.65 3.74 -6.49
N LEU A 2 -3.72 3.84 -7.26
CA LEU A 2 -5.10 3.69 -6.79
C LEU A 2 -5.29 2.35 -6.08
N ASP A 3 -5.80 2.38 -4.86
CA ASP A 3 -5.99 1.22 -4.00
C ASP A 3 -7.47 0.88 -3.71
N PRO A 4 -8.37 1.87 -3.50
CA PRO A 4 -9.77 1.56 -3.23
C PRO A 4 -10.40 0.70 -4.33
N PRO A 5 -11.33 -0.21 -3.96
CA PRO A 5 -12.00 -1.07 -4.92
C PRO A 5 -12.83 -0.27 -5.93
N LEU A 6 -12.96 -0.80 -7.14
CA LEU A 6 -13.77 -0.19 -8.19
C LEU A 6 -15.22 0.08 -7.71
N HIS A 7 -15.73 -0.78 -6.86
CA HIS A 7 -17.03 -0.67 -6.21
C HIS A 7 -17.29 0.72 -5.58
N GLU A 8 -16.27 1.32 -4.95
CA GLU A 8 -16.39 2.65 -4.29
C GLU A 8 -16.64 3.80 -5.28
N PHE A 9 -16.34 3.60 -6.55
CA PHE A 9 -16.50 4.61 -7.60
C PHE A 9 -17.75 4.39 -8.45
N LEU A 10 -18.54 3.36 -8.18
CA LEU A 10 -19.76 3.09 -8.91
C LEU A 10 -20.87 4.04 -8.46
N PRO A 11 -21.76 4.46 -9.38
CA PRO A 11 -22.95 5.20 -8.99
C PRO A 11 -23.92 4.29 -8.23
N HIS A 12 -24.27 4.66 -7.00
CA HIS A 12 -25.13 3.85 -6.13
C HIS A 12 -26.59 4.33 -6.07
N SER A 13 -26.84 5.58 -6.48
CA SER A 13 -28.21 6.14 -6.49
C SER A 13 -28.69 6.44 -7.91
N GLU A 14 -30.01 6.55 -8.07
CA GLU A 14 -30.61 6.99 -9.34
C GLU A 14 -30.13 8.39 -9.76
N ASN A 15 -29.88 9.27 -8.79
CA ASN A 15 -29.36 10.60 -9.06
C ASN A 15 -27.90 10.56 -9.56
N ASP A 16 -27.06 9.69 -8.99
CA ASP A 16 -25.68 9.52 -9.45
C ASP A 16 -25.66 8.96 -10.86
N ILE A 17 -26.53 7.97 -11.15
CA ILE A 17 -26.67 7.40 -12.49
C ILE A 17 -27.12 8.46 -13.48
N ALA A 18 -28.09 9.31 -13.12
CA ALA A 18 -28.57 10.38 -13.99
C ALA A 18 -27.44 11.40 -14.28
N SER A 19 -26.67 11.79 -13.25
CA SER A 19 -25.54 12.72 -13.39
C SER A 19 -24.44 12.15 -14.32
N VAL A 20 -24.10 10.86 -14.15
CA VAL A 20 -23.12 10.20 -15.00
C VAL A 20 -23.66 10.05 -16.43
N ALA A 21 -24.94 9.74 -16.61
CA ALA A 21 -25.58 9.67 -17.92
C ALA A 21 -25.50 11.01 -18.68
N GLU A 22 -25.79 12.11 -17.99
CA GLU A 22 -25.70 13.46 -18.55
C GLU A 22 -24.24 13.79 -18.95
N ALA A 23 -23.28 13.49 -18.08
CA ALA A 23 -21.87 13.79 -18.32
C ALA A 23 -21.26 12.95 -19.45
N THR A 24 -21.70 11.70 -19.64
CA THR A 24 -21.11 10.75 -20.59
C THR A 24 -21.91 10.58 -21.88
N GLY A 25 -23.17 10.99 -21.90
CA GLY A 25 -24.10 10.75 -23.02
C GLY A 25 -24.57 9.29 -23.11
N LEU A 26 -24.28 8.45 -22.14
CA LEU A 26 -24.73 7.06 -22.08
C LEU A 26 -26.15 6.97 -21.51
N SER A 27 -26.91 5.92 -21.88
CA SER A 27 -28.24 5.73 -21.31
C SER A 27 -28.15 5.30 -19.83
N ALA A 28 -29.05 5.82 -18.99
CA ALA A 28 -29.13 5.45 -17.58
C ALA A 28 -29.31 3.94 -17.37
N SER A 29 -30.07 3.27 -18.25
CA SER A 29 -30.25 1.82 -18.18
C SER A 29 -28.97 1.03 -18.47
N ALA A 30 -28.13 1.49 -19.41
CA ALA A 30 -26.83 0.86 -19.68
C ALA A 30 -25.87 1.05 -18.51
N LEU A 31 -25.84 2.26 -17.92
CA LEU A 31 -25.03 2.54 -16.73
C LEU A 31 -25.47 1.71 -15.53
N MET A 32 -26.77 1.59 -15.28
CA MET A 32 -27.31 0.77 -14.20
C MET A 32 -26.96 -0.71 -14.37
N THR A 33 -27.06 -1.24 -15.59
CA THR A 33 -26.66 -2.62 -15.89
C THR A 33 -25.17 -2.80 -15.62
N ARG A 34 -24.34 -1.88 -16.10
CA ARG A 34 -22.89 -1.97 -15.91
C ARG A 34 -22.48 -1.82 -14.45
N ALA A 35 -23.11 -0.96 -13.67
CA ALA A 35 -22.86 -0.81 -12.25
C ALA A 35 -23.17 -2.10 -11.49
N ARG A 36 -24.30 -2.78 -11.82
CA ARG A 36 -24.64 -4.09 -11.22
C ARG A 36 -23.66 -5.19 -11.59
N ASP A 37 -23.16 -5.21 -12.84
CA ASP A 37 -22.17 -6.19 -13.29
C ASP A 37 -20.82 -6.04 -12.58
N LEU A 38 -20.53 -4.84 -12.08
CA LEU A 38 -19.29 -4.49 -11.38
C LEU A 38 -19.44 -4.51 -9.85
N ASP A 39 -20.64 -4.75 -9.34
CA ASP A 39 -20.89 -4.85 -7.90
C ASP A 39 -20.25 -6.10 -7.32
N GLU A 40 -19.58 -5.95 -6.18
CA GLU A 40 -18.78 -7.01 -5.56
C GLU A 40 -19.32 -7.36 -4.16
N SER A 41 -19.41 -8.65 -3.87
CA SER A 41 -19.84 -9.13 -2.54
C SER A 41 -18.79 -8.90 -1.46
N ASN A 42 -17.52 -8.87 -1.83
CA ASN A 42 -16.38 -8.57 -0.94
C ASN A 42 -15.38 -7.66 -1.66
N PRO A 43 -15.64 -6.35 -1.73
CA PRO A 43 -14.79 -5.40 -2.44
C PRO A 43 -13.35 -5.34 -1.91
N MET A 44 -13.15 -5.56 -0.60
CA MET A 44 -11.82 -5.51 0.04
C MET A 44 -10.85 -6.56 -0.50
N LEU A 45 -11.38 -7.74 -0.89
CA LEU A 45 -10.61 -8.81 -1.52
C LEU A 45 -10.88 -8.94 -3.03
N GLY A 46 -11.54 -7.95 -3.60
CA GLY A 46 -12.06 -7.95 -4.96
C GLY A 46 -11.14 -7.26 -5.99
N HIS A 47 -11.78 -6.54 -6.89
CA HIS A 47 -11.16 -5.90 -8.06
C HIS A 47 -10.60 -4.52 -7.69
N ARG A 48 -9.48 -4.50 -7.00
CA ARG A 48 -8.78 -3.31 -6.51
C ARG A 48 -7.26 -3.42 -6.67
N GLY A 49 -6.55 -2.34 -6.43
CA GLY A 49 -5.09 -2.33 -6.41
C GLY A 49 -4.47 -2.82 -7.72
N CYS A 50 -3.45 -3.67 -7.63
CA CYS A 50 -2.77 -4.21 -8.80
C CYS A 50 -3.69 -4.98 -9.75
N ARG A 51 -4.76 -5.61 -9.24
CA ARG A 51 -5.74 -6.35 -10.06
C ARG A 51 -6.48 -5.41 -11.00
N LEU A 52 -6.88 -4.23 -10.49
CA LEU A 52 -7.49 -3.17 -11.27
C LEU A 52 -6.51 -2.65 -12.34
N GLY A 53 -5.25 -2.41 -11.96
CA GLY A 53 -4.22 -1.95 -12.89
C GLY A 53 -3.87 -2.95 -13.99
N ILE A 54 -4.09 -4.25 -13.77
CA ILE A 54 -3.90 -5.28 -14.80
C ILE A 54 -5.10 -5.32 -15.75
N SER A 55 -6.33 -5.24 -15.22
CA SER A 55 -7.56 -5.33 -16.01
C SER A 55 -7.88 -4.04 -16.78
N TYR A 56 -7.53 -2.89 -16.20
CA TYR A 56 -7.72 -1.55 -16.76
C TYR A 56 -6.41 -0.76 -16.68
N PRO A 57 -5.41 -1.14 -17.50
CA PRO A 57 -4.06 -0.58 -17.42
C PRO A 57 -4.01 0.93 -17.62
N GLU A 58 -4.94 1.49 -18.40
CA GLU A 58 -5.07 2.92 -18.66
C GLU A 58 -5.24 3.76 -17.40
N ILE A 59 -5.85 3.19 -16.34
CA ILE A 59 -6.00 3.87 -15.04
C ILE A 59 -4.63 4.07 -14.39
N TYR A 60 -3.78 3.05 -14.41
CA TYR A 60 -2.44 3.10 -13.82
C TYR A 60 -1.47 3.91 -14.68
N GLU A 61 -1.58 3.81 -16.00
CA GLU A 61 -0.80 4.62 -16.95
C GLU A 61 -1.11 6.11 -16.77
N MET A 62 -2.38 6.47 -16.64
CA MET A 62 -2.81 7.86 -16.37
C MET A 62 -2.26 8.38 -15.05
N GLN A 63 -2.33 7.59 -13.98
CA GLN A 63 -1.78 7.99 -12.67
C GLN A 63 -0.25 8.11 -12.70
N ALA A 64 0.45 7.16 -13.35
CA ALA A 64 1.90 7.23 -13.51
C ALA A 64 2.29 8.49 -14.28
N ARG A 65 1.58 8.81 -15.36
CA ARG A 65 1.78 10.03 -16.14
C ARG A 65 1.60 11.28 -15.29
N ALA A 66 0.51 11.38 -14.54
CA ALA A 66 0.24 12.52 -13.67
C ALA A 66 1.34 12.72 -12.60
N ILE A 67 1.82 11.63 -11.98
CA ILE A 67 2.91 11.69 -10.98
C ILE A 67 4.20 12.19 -11.63
N LEU A 68 4.57 11.63 -12.78
CA LEU A 68 5.83 11.95 -13.44
C LEU A 68 5.81 13.34 -14.08
N GLU A 69 4.68 13.80 -14.58
CA GLU A 69 4.50 15.17 -15.07
C GLU A 69 4.58 16.17 -13.92
N ALA A 70 3.90 15.93 -12.80
CA ALA A 70 3.99 16.77 -11.60
C ALA A 70 5.43 16.85 -11.07
N GLN A 71 6.18 15.74 -11.08
CA GLN A 71 7.61 15.73 -10.73
C GLN A 71 8.42 16.69 -11.63
N ARG A 72 8.19 16.66 -12.93
CA ARG A 72 8.89 17.54 -13.89
C ARG A 72 8.51 19.01 -13.69
N GLU A 73 7.24 19.29 -13.43
CA GLU A 73 6.77 20.65 -13.13
C GLU A 73 7.41 21.21 -11.86
N VAL A 74 7.47 20.42 -10.78
CA VAL A 74 8.15 20.79 -9.53
C VAL A 74 9.64 21.05 -9.78
N ALA A 75 10.31 20.15 -10.51
CA ALA A 75 11.71 20.32 -10.84
C ALA A 75 11.98 21.61 -11.63
N LYS A 76 11.11 21.93 -12.59
CA LYS A 76 11.20 23.15 -13.40
C LYS A 76 10.94 24.42 -12.57
N ALA A 77 9.95 24.36 -11.67
CA ALA A 77 9.56 25.51 -10.86
C ALA A 77 10.54 25.83 -9.72
N THR A 78 11.15 24.82 -9.12
CA THR A 78 11.94 24.95 -7.90
C THR A 78 13.44 24.71 -8.08
N GLY A 79 13.87 24.12 -9.20
CA GLY A 79 15.23 23.63 -9.41
C GLY A 79 15.57 22.35 -8.64
N VAL A 80 14.68 21.86 -7.79
CA VAL A 80 14.82 20.59 -7.05
C VAL A 80 14.28 19.45 -7.90
N LYS A 81 15.05 18.39 -8.06
CA LYS A 81 14.61 17.17 -8.78
C LYS A 81 14.14 16.11 -7.76
N PRO A 82 12.84 16.08 -7.41
CA PRO A 82 12.33 15.07 -6.49
C PRO A 82 12.37 13.69 -7.15
N VAL A 83 12.59 12.64 -6.36
CA VAL A 83 12.42 11.25 -6.80
C VAL A 83 11.02 10.83 -6.47
N ALA A 84 10.24 10.40 -7.46
CA ALA A 84 8.90 9.87 -7.24
C ALA A 84 8.97 8.40 -6.84
N GLU A 85 8.46 8.04 -5.66
CA GLU A 85 8.31 6.64 -5.24
C GLU A 85 6.90 6.16 -5.56
N ILE A 86 6.78 5.34 -6.62
CA ILE A 86 5.50 4.82 -7.10
C ILE A 86 5.27 3.45 -6.49
N MET A 87 4.27 3.34 -5.63
CA MET A 87 3.95 2.13 -4.89
C MET A 87 2.71 1.44 -5.48
N ILE A 88 2.82 0.15 -5.77
CA ILE A 88 1.74 -0.70 -6.29
C ILE A 88 1.14 -1.49 -5.14
N PRO A 89 -0.16 -1.33 -4.83
CA PRO A 89 -0.82 -2.02 -3.74
C PRO A 89 -1.30 -3.42 -4.15
N LEU A 90 -1.57 -4.26 -3.14
CA LEU A 90 -2.20 -5.59 -3.25
C LEU A 90 -1.45 -6.62 -4.12
N VAL A 91 -0.18 -6.46 -4.32
CA VAL A 91 0.64 -7.41 -5.07
C VAL A 91 0.74 -8.73 -4.29
N SER A 92 0.43 -9.83 -4.96
CA SER A 92 0.54 -11.18 -4.43
C SER A 92 1.63 -12.02 -5.12
N SER A 93 2.07 -11.60 -6.30
CA SER A 93 3.09 -12.30 -7.08
C SER A 93 4.05 -11.35 -7.80
N ALA A 94 5.26 -11.84 -8.06
CA ALA A 94 6.28 -11.09 -8.81
C ALA A 94 5.79 -10.68 -10.20
N LYS A 95 4.97 -11.51 -10.86
CA LYS A 95 4.47 -11.24 -12.21
C LYS A 95 3.52 -10.05 -12.28
N GLU A 96 2.69 -9.85 -11.25
CA GLU A 96 1.83 -8.65 -11.16
C GLU A 96 2.67 -7.38 -11.12
N LEU A 97 3.71 -7.36 -10.29
CA LEU A 97 4.61 -6.22 -10.17
C LEU A 97 5.41 -5.99 -11.46
N GLU A 98 5.93 -7.05 -12.07
CA GLU A 98 6.67 -6.99 -13.34
C GLU A 98 5.83 -6.33 -14.46
N ILE A 99 4.58 -6.77 -14.62
CA ILE A 99 3.67 -6.24 -15.64
C ILE A 99 3.42 -4.75 -15.40
N LEU A 100 3.03 -4.38 -14.19
CA LEU A 100 2.66 -2.99 -13.88
C LEU A 100 3.87 -2.05 -13.87
N LYS A 101 5.03 -2.52 -13.40
CA LYS A 101 6.28 -1.77 -13.52
C LYS A 101 6.62 -1.51 -14.98
N GLY A 102 6.50 -2.51 -15.84
CA GLY A 102 6.74 -2.35 -17.29
C GLY A 102 5.85 -1.29 -17.93
N ARG A 103 4.59 -1.16 -17.49
CA ARG A 103 3.69 -0.11 -17.96
C ARG A 103 4.10 1.28 -17.48
N ILE A 104 4.50 1.41 -16.21
CA ILE A 104 5.01 2.67 -15.65
C ILE A 104 6.30 3.09 -16.38
N ASP A 105 7.20 2.14 -16.61
CA ASP A 105 8.45 2.38 -17.33
C ASP A 105 8.20 2.83 -18.78
N ALA A 106 7.16 2.31 -19.45
CA ALA A 106 6.74 2.74 -20.78
C ALA A 106 6.26 4.20 -20.78
N VAL A 107 5.40 4.58 -19.82
CA VAL A 107 4.94 5.97 -19.65
C VAL A 107 6.13 6.92 -19.39
N ALA A 108 7.06 6.50 -18.54
CA ALA A 108 8.26 7.29 -18.27
C ALA A 108 9.15 7.47 -19.51
N ALA A 109 9.26 6.43 -20.34
CA ALA A 109 9.99 6.49 -21.60
C ALA A 109 9.32 7.45 -22.61
N GLU A 110 8.01 7.44 -22.74
CA GLU A 110 7.27 8.39 -23.57
C GLU A 110 7.52 9.84 -23.13
N LEU A 111 7.44 10.10 -21.82
CA LEU A 111 7.69 11.43 -21.28
C LEU A 111 9.14 11.90 -21.50
N ALA A 112 10.10 10.99 -21.49
CA ALA A 112 11.49 11.30 -21.74
C ALA A 112 11.78 11.77 -23.17
N VAL A 113 10.92 11.45 -24.15
CA VAL A 113 11.03 11.92 -25.54
C VAL A 113 10.73 13.42 -25.63
N THR A 114 9.82 13.94 -24.81
CA THR A 114 9.32 15.32 -24.89
C THR A 114 9.95 16.26 -23.85
N GLY A 115 10.88 15.78 -23.04
CA GLY A 115 11.52 16.58 -22.01
C GLY A 115 12.54 15.80 -21.17
N ASP A 116 12.87 16.33 -19.98
CA ASP A 116 13.80 15.68 -19.07
C ASP A 116 13.29 14.29 -18.63
N LYS A 117 14.22 13.33 -18.58
CA LYS A 117 13.92 11.98 -18.09
C LYS A 117 13.43 12.03 -16.64
N PRO A 118 12.24 11.48 -16.32
CA PRO A 118 11.75 11.40 -14.96
C PRO A 118 12.69 10.57 -14.06
N THR A 119 12.78 10.95 -12.79
CA THR A 119 13.52 10.19 -11.77
C THR A 119 12.50 9.57 -10.80
N TYR A 120 12.41 8.26 -10.80
CA TYR A 120 11.44 7.54 -10.00
C TYR A 120 11.96 6.16 -9.60
N SER A 121 11.30 5.56 -8.62
CA SER A 121 11.44 4.16 -8.25
C SER A 121 10.05 3.51 -8.16
N VAL A 122 9.98 2.23 -8.47
CA VAL A 122 8.74 1.44 -8.38
C VAL A 122 8.91 0.39 -7.30
N GLY A 123 8.02 0.42 -6.33
CA GLY A 123 7.96 -0.55 -5.25
C GLY A 123 6.54 -1.09 -5.05
N THR A 124 6.36 -1.86 -4.02
CA THR A 124 5.06 -2.47 -3.73
C THR A 124 4.73 -2.45 -2.24
N MET A 125 3.46 -2.55 -1.93
CA MET A 125 3.01 -2.97 -0.61
C MET A 125 3.20 -4.48 -0.44
N ILE A 126 3.70 -4.86 0.73
CA ILE A 126 3.62 -6.23 1.25
C ILE A 126 2.49 -6.21 2.28
N GLU A 127 1.32 -6.63 1.86
CA GLU A 127 0.10 -6.53 2.66
C GLU A 127 -0.80 -7.78 2.57
N LEU A 128 -0.30 -8.79 1.87
CA LEU A 128 -0.92 -10.10 1.80
C LEU A 128 0.07 -11.14 2.34
N PRO A 129 -0.37 -12.15 3.12
CA PRO A 129 0.50 -13.22 3.61
C PRO A 129 1.28 -13.92 2.49
N ARG A 130 0.65 -14.12 1.32
CA ARG A 130 1.33 -14.68 0.15
C ARG A 130 2.48 -13.81 -0.34
N ALA A 131 2.30 -12.49 -0.35
CA ALA A 131 3.37 -11.55 -0.73
C ALA A 131 4.55 -11.64 0.23
N ALA A 132 4.30 -11.69 1.53
CA ALA A 132 5.34 -11.87 2.55
C ALA A 132 6.11 -13.18 2.33
N LEU A 133 5.41 -14.29 2.11
CA LEU A 133 6.01 -15.59 1.84
C LEU A 133 6.80 -15.65 0.52
N ARG A 134 6.48 -14.81 -0.46
CA ARG A 134 7.15 -14.75 -1.77
C ARG A 134 7.94 -13.45 -1.99
N ALA A 135 8.30 -12.77 -0.90
CA ALA A 135 8.97 -11.47 -0.94
C ALA A 135 10.30 -11.49 -1.70
N GLY A 136 11.04 -12.60 -1.65
CA GLY A 136 12.27 -12.75 -2.44
C GLY A 136 12.05 -12.69 -3.95
N ASP A 137 10.98 -13.28 -4.45
CA ASP A 137 10.65 -13.22 -5.88
C ASP A 137 10.18 -11.82 -6.27
N ILE A 138 9.35 -11.21 -5.42
CA ILE A 138 8.82 -9.86 -5.65
C ILE A 138 9.96 -8.83 -5.63
N ALA A 139 10.95 -9.01 -4.77
CA ALA A 139 12.12 -8.12 -4.65
C ALA A 139 12.95 -8.03 -5.94
N GLN A 140 12.86 -9.02 -6.85
CA GLN A 140 13.54 -8.95 -8.14
C GLN A 140 13.05 -7.76 -8.99
N HIS A 141 11.78 -7.37 -8.82
CA HIS A 141 11.13 -6.31 -9.58
C HIS A 141 10.86 -5.05 -8.76
N ALA A 142 10.97 -5.10 -7.42
CA ALA A 142 10.75 -3.97 -6.53
C ALA A 142 12.02 -3.20 -6.21
N GLU A 143 11.91 -1.90 -6.07
CA GLU A 143 12.99 -1.03 -5.60
C GLU A 143 12.83 -0.66 -4.11
N PHE A 144 11.62 -0.85 -3.58
CA PHE A 144 11.33 -0.75 -2.15
C PHE A 144 10.09 -1.57 -1.78
N PHE A 145 9.96 -1.89 -0.48
CA PHE A 145 8.75 -2.46 0.11
C PHE A 145 8.15 -1.50 1.13
N SER A 146 6.82 -1.49 1.20
CA SER A 146 6.07 -0.87 2.28
C SER A 146 5.10 -1.90 2.86
N PHE A 147 5.17 -2.18 4.15
CA PHE A 147 4.23 -3.09 4.77
C PHE A 147 2.90 -2.38 5.01
N GLY A 148 1.86 -2.77 4.28
CA GLY A 148 0.48 -2.30 4.45
C GLY A 148 -0.20 -3.06 5.58
N THR A 149 0.07 -2.65 6.83
CA THR A 149 -0.28 -3.45 8.00
C THR A 149 -1.76 -3.54 8.28
N ASN A 150 -2.60 -2.66 7.74
CA ASN A 150 -4.05 -2.80 7.85
C ASN A 150 -4.53 -4.05 7.10
N ASP A 151 -4.22 -4.15 5.81
CA ASP A 151 -4.59 -5.30 4.99
C ASP A 151 -3.85 -6.59 5.40
N LEU A 152 -2.58 -6.47 5.81
CA LEU A 152 -1.83 -7.62 6.30
C LEU A 152 -2.45 -8.18 7.59
N THR A 153 -2.91 -7.32 8.51
CA THR A 153 -3.62 -7.73 9.72
C THR A 153 -4.95 -8.39 9.36
N GLN A 154 -5.77 -7.77 8.52
CA GLN A 154 -7.04 -8.32 8.07
C GLN A 154 -6.89 -9.72 7.48
N THR A 155 -5.93 -9.89 6.58
CA THR A 155 -5.73 -11.15 5.86
C THR A 155 -5.04 -12.22 6.70
N THR A 156 -4.22 -11.85 7.66
CA THR A 156 -3.56 -12.79 8.59
C THR A 156 -4.55 -13.33 9.61
N PHE A 157 -5.37 -12.47 10.21
CA PHE A 157 -6.40 -12.87 11.17
C PHE A 157 -7.68 -13.41 10.49
N GLY A 158 -7.91 -13.10 9.21
CA GLY A 158 -9.18 -13.37 8.55
C GLY A 158 -10.32 -12.50 9.10
N LEU A 159 -10.02 -11.26 9.49
CA LEU A 159 -10.97 -10.31 10.09
C LEU A 159 -11.17 -9.11 9.16
N SER A 160 -12.42 -8.65 9.04
CA SER A 160 -12.70 -7.34 8.44
C SER A 160 -12.48 -6.26 9.50
N ARG A 161 -11.66 -5.25 9.20
CA ARG A 161 -11.45 -4.10 10.08
C ARG A 161 -12.76 -3.38 10.40
N ASP A 162 -13.63 -3.24 9.40
CA ASP A 162 -14.88 -2.49 9.53
C ASP A 162 -15.93 -3.24 10.38
N ASP A 163 -15.87 -4.57 10.38
CA ASP A 163 -16.79 -5.41 11.14
C ASP A 163 -16.25 -5.85 12.50
N ALA A 164 -14.95 -5.86 12.69
CA ALA A 164 -14.29 -6.41 13.87
C ALA A 164 -14.65 -5.68 15.17
N GLY A 165 -15.02 -4.41 15.10
CA GLY A 165 -15.45 -3.62 16.25
C GLY A 165 -16.65 -4.21 17.02
N ARG A 166 -17.39 -5.16 16.42
CA ARG A 166 -18.52 -5.83 17.04
C ARG A 166 -18.12 -6.93 18.03
N PHE A 167 -16.94 -7.53 17.89
CA PHE A 167 -16.49 -8.68 18.69
C PHE A 167 -15.09 -8.55 19.25
N LEU A 168 -14.22 -7.69 18.72
CA LEU A 168 -12.86 -7.47 19.23
C LEU A 168 -12.82 -7.08 20.71
N PRO A 169 -13.76 -6.27 21.26
CA PRO A 169 -13.81 -6.00 22.69
C PRO A 169 -13.92 -7.27 23.55
N ASP A 170 -14.70 -8.26 23.10
CA ASP A 170 -14.85 -9.54 23.79
C ASP A 170 -13.55 -10.36 23.70
N TYR A 171 -12.86 -10.33 22.57
CA TYR A 171 -11.57 -11.00 22.39
C TYR A 171 -10.51 -10.45 23.36
N VAL A 172 -10.48 -9.12 23.53
CA VAL A 172 -9.58 -8.48 24.51
C VAL A 172 -10.00 -8.85 25.94
N ALA A 173 -11.29 -8.80 26.26
CA ALA A 173 -11.81 -9.13 27.60
C ALA A 173 -11.52 -10.59 27.99
N HIS A 174 -11.50 -11.52 27.06
CA HIS A 174 -11.17 -12.93 27.28
C HIS A 174 -9.67 -13.23 27.16
N GLY A 175 -8.83 -12.24 26.88
CA GLY A 175 -7.38 -12.42 26.72
C GLY A 175 -6.99 -13.25 25.49
N ILE A 176 -7.86 -13.29 24.44
CA ILE A 176 -7.55 -13.94 23.17
C ILE A 176 -6.53 -13.12 22.40
N VAL A 177 -6.66 -11.79 22.46
CA VAL A 177 -5.67 -10.82 22.02
C VAL A 177 -5.41 -9.84 23.16
N ASP A 178 -4.17 -9.39 23.32
CA ASP A 178 -3.82 -8.43 24.37
C ASP A 178 -4.39 -7.03 24.09
N LYS A 179 -4.44 -6.66 22.83
CA LYS A 179 -4.93 -5.36 22.33
C LYS A 179 -5.59 -5.54 20.98
N ASP A 180 -6.31 -4.51 20.56
CA ASP A 180 -6.84 -4.42 19.20
C ASP A 180 -5.68 -4.48 18.18
N PRO A 181 -5.63 -5.52 17.32
CA PRO A 181 -4.53 -5.72 16.37
C PRO A 181 -4.50 -4.69 15.24
N PHE A 182 -5.54 -3.85 15.10
CA PHE A 182 -5.56 -2.72 14.16
C PHE A 182 -4.97 -1.43 14.77
N VAL A 183 -4.80 -1.38 16.08
CA VAL A 183 -4.20 -0.24 16.81
C VAL A 183 -2.73 -0.51 17.13
N THR A 184 -2.44 -1.69 17.66
CA THR A 184 -1.07 -2.13 18.00
C THR A 184 -0.75 -3.39 17.20
N LEU A 185 0.37 -3.40 16.52
CA LEU A 185 0.80 -4.52 15.67
C LEU A 185 0.87 -5.83 16.48
N ASP A 186 0.20 -6.84 15.97
CA ASP A 186 0.41 -8.22 16.38
C ASP A 186 1.83 -8.67 15.98
N GLN A 187 2.74 -8.73 16.94
CA GLN A 187 4.15 -8.99 16.65
C GLN A 187 4.42 -10.47 16.36
N ASP A 188 3.57 -11.38 16.87
CA ASP A 188 3.77 -12.82 16.72
C ASP A 188 3.32 -13.33 15.33
N GLY A 189 2.13 -12.96 14.89
CA GLY A 189 1.59 -13.39 13.60
C GLY A 189 1.96 -12.45 12.46
N VAL A 190 1.47 -11.21 12.53
CA VAL A 190 1.72 -10.20 11.48
C VAL A 190 3.19 -9.79 11.46
N GLY A 191 3.79 -9.61 12.63
CA GLY A 191 5.22 -9.31 12.78
C GLY A 191 6.09 -10.43 12.21
N GLY A 192 5.75 -11.69 12.48
CA GLY A 192 6.45 -12.83 11.89
C GLY A 192 6.43 -12.84 10.36
N LEU A 193 5.32 -12.42 9.73
CA LEU A 193 5.26 -12.26 8.28
C LEU A 193 6.14 -11.10 7.78
N ILE A 194 6.22 -10.01 8.54
CA ILE A 194 7.12 -8.88 8.21
C ILE A 194 8.58 -9.33 8.25
N GLU A 195 8.99 -10.07 9.28
CA GLU A 195 10.35 -10.60 9.41
C GLU A 195 10.71 -11.59 8.29
N ILE A 196 9.77 -12.47 7.92
CA ILE A 196 9.94 -13.38 6.78
C ILE A 196 10.14 -12.58 5.48
N ALA A 197 9.33 -11.55 5.26
CA ALA A 197 9.41 -10.72 4.07
C ALA A 197 10.70 -9.89 4.02
N GLU A 198 11.12 -9.34 5.16
CA GLU A 198 12.38 -8.61 5.31
C GLU A 198 13.56 -9.51 4.95
N SER A 199 13.68 -10.65 5.60
CA SER A 199 14.76 -11.60 5.38
C SER A 199 14.83 -12.08 3.93
N ARG A 200 13.71 -12.49 3.35
CA ARG A 200 13.66 -12.97 1.96
C ARG A 200 13.90 -11.86 0.94
N GLY A 201 13.36 -10.67 1.18
CA GLY A 201 13.56 -9.51 0.31
C GLY A 201 15.03 -9.08 0.27
N ARG A 202 15.68 -8.97 1.43
CA ARG A 202 17.11 -8.60 1.50
C ARG A 202 18.07 -9.71 1.09
N ALA A 203 17.67 -10.95 1.16
CA ALA A 203 18.44 -12.04 0.56
C ALA A 203 18.54 -11.88 -0.97
N THR A 204 17.51 -11.32 -1.60
CA THR A 204 17.51 -11.02 -3.05
C THR A 204 18.17 -9.67 -3.36
N LYS A 205 17.87 -8.64 -2.58
CA LYS A 205 18.38 -7.28 -2.76
C LYS A 205 18.79 -6.71 -1.40
N LYS A 206 20.10 -6.75 -1.10
CA LYS A 206 20.66 -6.42 0.20
C LYS A 206 20.23 -5.06 0.75
N ASP A 207 20.19 -4.05 -0.12
CA ASP A 207 19.87 -2.67 0.25
C ASP A 207 18.41 -2.30 -0.06
N LEU A 208 17.52 -3.29 -0.09
CA LEU A 208 16.10 -3.05 -0.35
C LEU A 208 15.52 -2.16 0.76
N LYS A 209 15.06 -0.97 0.37
CA LYS A 209 14.40 -0.04 1.29
C LYS A 209 13.07 -0.64 1.73
N MET A 210 12.85 -0.69 3.03
CA MET A 210 11.62 -1.24 3.61
C MET A 210 11.07 -0.31 4.68
N GLY A 211 9.76 -0.16 4.70
CA GLY A 211 9.08 0.63 5.71
C GLY A 211 7.68 0.12 5.99
N ILE A 212 6.99 0.79 6.89
CA ILE A 212 5.63 0.47 7.29
C ILE A 212 4.71 1.65 7.00
N CYS A 213 3.50 1.37 6.58
CA CYS A 213 2.41 2.34 6.48
C CYS A 213 1.16 1.80 7.19
N GLY A 214 0.21 2.68 7.44
CA GLY A 214 -1.00 2.39 8.21
C GLY A 214 -0.94 2.92 9.64
N GLU A 215 -1.94 2.56 10.44
CA GLU A 215 -2.11 3.08 11.80
C GLU A 215 -0.92 2.73 12.72
N HIS A 216 -0.35 1.56 12.53
CA HIS A 216 0.78 1.05 13.32
C HIS A 216 2.04 1.92 13.24
N GLY A 217 2.22 2.68 12.14
CA GLY A 217 3.33 3.62 11.99
C GLY A 217 3.32 4.78 13.00
N GLY A 218 2.21 4.98 13.71
CA GLY A 218 2.07 5.96 14.78
C GLY A 218 2.01 5.37 16.20
N ASP A 219 2.06 4.04 16.34
CA ASP A 219 2.02 3.35 17.64
C ASP A 219 3.44 3.06 18.15
N PRO A 220 3.80 3.48 19.40
CA PRO A 220 5.15 3.30 19.93
C PRO A 220 5.63 1.86 19.98
N ALA A 221 4.77 0.91 20.35
CA ALA A 221 5.15 -0.51 20.45
C ALA A 221 5.45 -1.09 19.06
N SER A 222 4.61 -0.74 18.07
CA SER A 222 4.79 -1.13 16.67
C SER A 222 6.06 -0.53 16.06
N ILE A 223 6.36 0.74 16.37
CA ILE A 223 7.61 1.40 15.94
C ILE A 223 8.83 0.71 16.53
N GLY A 224 8.77 0.33 17.81
CA GLY A 224 9.84 -0.44 18.46
C GLY A 224 10.09 -1.79 17.77
N PHE A 225 9.03 -2.49 17.37
CA PHE A 225 9.13 -3.71 16.55
C PHE A 225 9.78 -3.41 15.19
N CYS A 226 9.30 -2.40 14.45
CA CYS A 226 9.84 -2.03 13.14
C CYS A 226 11.35 -1.73 13.20
N HIS A 227 11.80 -1.08 14.28
CA HIS A 227 13.22 -0.82 14.50
C HIS A 227 14.01 -2.11 14.67
N ARG A 228 13.53 -3.05 15.50
CA ARG A 228 14.18 -4.36 15.69
C ARG A 228 14.20 -5.21 14.43
N ALA A 229 13.12 -5.18 13.66
CA ALA A 229 13.01 -5.84 12.34
C ALA A 229 13.86 -5.17 11.25
N GLY A 230 14.59 -4.10 11.56
CA GLY A 230 15.51 -3.44 10.63
C GLY A 230 14.84 -2.63 9.53
N LEU A 231 13.60 -2.16 9.72
CA LEU A 231 12.93 -1.30 8.75
C LEU A 231 13.57 0.08 8.69
N ASN A 232 13.58 0.69 7.51
CA ASN A 232 14.25 1.96 7.25
C ASN A 232 13.40 3.18 7.63
N TYR A 233 12.08 3.06 7.59
CA TYR A 233 11.16 4.16 7.90
C TYR A 233 9.81 3.66 8.41
N VAL A 234 9.09 4.57 9.09
CA VAL A 234 7.67 4.44 9.39
C VAL A 234 6.92 5.62 8.79
N SER A 235 5.72 5.38 8.30
CA SER A 235 4.79 6.40 7.81
C SER A 235 3.60 6.47 8.76
N CYS A 236 3.22 7.67 9.17
CA CYS A 236 2.08 7.91 10.08
C CYS A 236 1.36 9.20 9.73
N SER A 237 0.17 9.41 10.30
CA SER A 237 -0.55 10.67 10.14
C SER A 237 0.27 11.85 10.71
N PRO A 238 0.11 13.08 10.18
CA PRO A 238 0.88 14.24 10.62
C PRO A 238 0.82 14.48 12.14
N TYR A 239 -0.32 14.24 12.75
CA TYR A 239 -0.53 14.42 14.19
C TYR A 239 0.26 13.41 15.04
N ARG A 240 0.64 12.28 14.48
CA ARG A 240 1.41 11.22 15.16
C ARG A 240 2.92 11.38 15.00
N VAL A 241 3.40 12.24 14.12
CA VAL A 241 4.83 12.43 13.85
C VAL A 241 5.65 12.72 15.13
N PRO A 242 5.23 13.60 16.06
CA PRO A 242 6.01 13.83 17.28
C PRO A 242 6.17 12.56 18.12
N VAL A 243 5.09 11.78 18.28
CA VAL A 243 5.10 10.52 19.03
C VAL A 243 5.97 9.48 18.32
N ALA A 244 5.84 9.36 17.00
CA ALA A 244 6.62 8.42 16.20
C ALA A 244 8.13 8.71 16.28
N ARG A 245 8.52 9.97 16.22
CA ARG A 245 9.94 10.38 16.37
C ARG A 245 10.50 10.04 17.74
N LEU A 246 9.71 10.29 18.79
CA LEU A 246 10.12 9.95 20.16
C LEU A 246 10.26 8.43 20.33
N ALA A 247 9.29 7.66 19.86
CA ALA A 247 9.33 6.20 19.94
C ALA A 247 10.52 5.60 19.17
N ALA A 248 10.81 6.12 17.97
CA ALA A 248 11.97 5.70 17.19
C ALA A 248 13.30 6.01 17.90
N ALA A 249 13.43 7.19 18.53
CA ALA A 249 14.60 7.55 19.31
C ALA A 249 14.77 6.64 20.55
N GLN A 250 13.67 6.34 21.26
CA GLN A 250 13.69 5.42 22.40
C GLN A 250 14.10 4.00 21.98
N ALA A 251 13.60 3.51 20.85
CA ALA A 251 13.97 2.20 20.31
C ALA A 251 15.48 2.13 19.99
N ALA A 252 16.03 3.15 19.33
CA ALA A 252 17.46 3.22 19.03
C ALA A 252 18.34 3.20 20.30
N ILE A 253 18.01 4.03 21.30
CA ILE A 253 18.77 4.07 22.58
C ILE A 253 18.68 2.75 23.35
N SER A 254 17.53 2.07 23.28
CA SER A 254 17.34 0.79 23.98
C SER A 254 18.14 -0.33 23.34
N GLN A 255 18.33 -0.32 22.03
CA GLN A 255 19.15 -1.30 21.32
C GLN A 255 20.64 -1.13 21.63
N ASP A 256 21.13 0.10 21.69
CA ASP A 256 22.54 0.39 22.04
C ASP A 256 22.90 -0.13 23.44
N LYS A 257 21.95 -0.08 24.39
CA LYS A 257 22.15 -0.59 25.77
C LYS A 257 22.17 -2.12 25.86
N SER A 258 21.57 -2.83 24.91
CA SER A 258 21.59 -4.31 24.91
C SER A 258 22.85 -4.89 24.26
N THR A 259 23.68 -4.03 23.67
CA THR A 259 24.94 -4.41 23.00
C THR A 259 26.17 -4.13 23.86
N LEU A 260 25.99 -3.52 25.04
CA LEU A 260 27.01 -3.29 26.10
C LEU A 260 26.82 -4.28 27.24
#